data_6db8be26fa48b16fc4298c31dd20df4c
#
_entry.id   6db8be26fa48b16fc4298c31dd20df4c
#
_cell.length_a   1.000
_cell.length_b   1.000
_cell.length_c   1.000
_cell.angle_alpha   90.00
_cell.angle_beta   90.00
_cell.angle_gamma   90.00
#
_symmetry.space_group_name_H-M   'P 1'
#
loop_
_entity.id
_entity.type
_entity.pdbx_description
1 polymer ?
#
loop_
_entity_poly.entity_id
_entity_poly.type
_entity_poly.pdbx_seq_one_letter_code
_entity_poly.pdbx_strand_id
1 'polypeptide(L)'
;DEAQLVPVQYEYYSKEGLEKLLNTIKIVQSRLNTQLAIEGILMTMYDGRLRLCNQVVNEVRRHFEDIVFNTVIHRNTRLSEAPSFGKPVILYDAESKGAVNYLNLTKEILQKNNLTKIKQQHRTLTHKKHDKAK
;
A
#
# COMPACT_ATOMS: atom_id res chain seq x y z
N ASP A 1 -6.25 12.97 -11.70
CA ASP A 1 -5.85 12.72 -10.32
C ASP A 1 -4.91 11.53 -10.29
N GLU A 2 -3.62 11.80 -10.21
CA GLU A 2 -2.58 10.77 -10.14
C GLU A 2 -2.37 10.38 -8.68
N ALA A 3 -2.76 9.15 -8.34
CA ALA A 3 -2.43 8.53 -7.06
C ALA A 3 -1.23 7.60 -7.24
N GLN A 4 -0.30 7.66 -6.29
CA GLN A 4 0.89 6.80 -6.30
C GLN A 4 0.88 5.80 -5.16
N LEU A 5 1.27 4.58 -5.47
CA LEU A 5 1.54 3.53 -4.51
C LEU A 5 3.04 3.43 -4.30
N VAL A 6 3.48 3.46 -3.04
CA VAL A 6 4.89 3.39 -2.68
C VAL A 6 5.21 1.98 -2.20
N PRO A 7 5.93 1.15 -2.99
CA PRO A 7 6.36 -0.15 -2.52
C PRO A 7 7.55 -0.02 -1.58
N VAL A 8 7.49 -0.71 -0.46
CA VAL A 8 8.60 -0.81 0.51
C VAL A 8 9.04 -2.25 0.55
N GLN A 9 10.22 -2.51 0.01
CA GLN A 9 10.82 -3.82 0.00
C GLN A 9 11.51 -4.08 1.33
N TYR A 10 11.17 -5.23 1.96
CA TYR A 10 11.92 -5.68 3.12
C TYR A 10 13.32 -6.14 2.68
N GLU A 11 14.32 -5.52 3.27
CA GLU A 11 15.69 -6.01 3.30
C GLU A 11 16.12 -6.14 4.75
N TYR A 12 17.25 -6.82 5.01
CA TYR A 12 17.78 -6.90 6.35
C TYR A 12 18.16 -5.52 6.85
N TYR A 13 17.33 -4.97 7.73
CA TYR A 13 17.60 -3.68 8.36
C TYR A 13 18.12 -3.86 9.77
N SER A 14 19.29 -3.27 10.05
CA SER A 14 19.69 -2.95 11.41
C SER A 14 18.74 -1.89 11.99
N LYS A 15 18.80 -1.65 13.30
CA LYS A 15 18.04 -0.56 13.93
C LYS A 15 18.25 0.78 13.22
N GLU A 16 19.49 1.09 12.86
CA GLU A 16 19.85 2.30 12.11
C GLU A 16 19.25 2.33 10.70
N GLY A 17 19.26 1.20 10.01
CA GLY A 17 18.64 1.06 8.70
C GLY A 17 17.14 1.26 8.73
N LEU A 18 16.46 0.79 9.77
CA LEU A 18 15.03 1.02 9.97
C LEU A 18 14.72 2.51 10.21
N GLU A 19 15.52 3.19 11.02
CA GLU A 19 15.36 4.63 11.24
C GLU A 19 15.53 5.42 9.95
N LYS A 20 16.51 5.08 9.11
CA LYS A 20 16.69 5.68 7.78
C LYS A 20 15.49 5.42 6.86
N LEU A 21 14.93 4.20 6.87
CA LEU A 21 13.74 3.87 6.11
C LEU A 21 12.55 4.74 6.53
N LEU A 22 12.28 4.85 7.82
CA LEU A 22 11.18 5.66 8.34
C LEU A 22 11.34 7.13 8.00
N ASN A 23 12.56 7.67 8.09
CA ASN A 23 12.85 9.05 7.68
C ASN A 23 12.65 9.26 6.17
N THR A 24 13.09 8.32 5.34
CA THR A 24 12.88 8.36 3.90
C THR A 24 11.39 8.39 3.55
N ILE A 25 10.59 7.56 4.19
CA ILE A 25 9.13 7.55 3.99
C ILE A 25 8.51 8.90 4.38
N LYS A 26 8.93 9.49 5.49
CA LYS A 26 8.46 10.82 5.91
C LYS A 26 8.79 11.91 4.89
N ILE A 27 10.01 11.88 4.34
CA ILE A 27 10.45 12.84 3.31
C ILE A 27 9.61 12.68 2.03
N VAL A 28 9.43 11.45 1.57
CA VAL A 28 8.61 11.14 0.39
C VAL A 28 7.17 11.60 0.61
N GLN A 29 6.59 11.29 1.76
CA GLN A 29 5.23 11.69 2.12
C GLN A 29 5.06 13.22 2.11
N SER A 30 5.99 13.96 2.71
CA SER A 30 5.92 15.43 2.77
C SER A 30 6.05 16.08 1.39
N ARG A 31 6.87 15.53 0.50
CA ARG A 31 7.06 16.06 -0.86
C ARG A 31 5.90 15.73 -1.79
N LEU A 32 5.35 14.52 -1.68
CA LEU A 32 4.26 14.07 -2.55
C LEU A 32 2.91 14.63 -2.13
N ASN A 33 2.71 14.98 -0.86
CA ASN A 33 1.47 15.60 -0.38
C ASN A 33 1.19 17.00 -0.95
N THR A 34 2.17 17.64 -1.57
CA THR A 34 2.00 18.97 -2.18
C THR A 34 1.51 18.92 -3.62
N GLN A 35 1.74 17.82 -4.35
CA GLN A 35 1.44 17.72 -5.78
C GLN A 35 0.76 16.41 -6.19
N LEU A 36 1.00 15.30 -5.47
CA LEU A 36 0.51 13.97 -5.79
C LEU A 36 -0.09 13.32 -4.54
N ALA A 37 -1.27 12.74 -4.69
CA ALA A 37 -1.85 11.93 -3.63
C ALA A 37 -1.09 10.59 -3.52
N ILE A 38 -0.64 10.23 -2.31
CA ILE A 38 -0.15 8.88 -2.02
C ILE A 38 -1.36 7.99 -1.80
N GLU A 39 -1.54 6.98 -2.65
CA GLU A 39 -2.58 5.95 -2.46
C GLU A 39 -2.30 5.11 -1.22
N GLY A 40 -1.04 4.76 -1.00
CA GLY A 40 -0.62 4.05 0.18
C GLY A 40 0.78 3.47 0.09
N ILE A 41 1.22 2.89 1.20
CA ILE A 41 2.48 2.16 1.31
C ILE A 41 2.18 0.67 1.27
N LEU A 42 2.82 -0.04 0.34
CA LEU A 42 2.72 -1.48 0.16
C LEU A 42 3.99 -2.16 0.64
N MET A 43 3.87 -3.03 1.64
CA MET A 43 5.00 -3.86 2.08
C MET A 43 5.17 -5.04 1.13
N THR A 44 6.36 -5.19 0.54
CA THR A 44 6.69 -6.23 -0.42
C THR A 44 7.81 -7.14 0.09
N MET A 45 8.02 -8.27 -0.56
CA MET A 45 9.04 -9.26 -0.19
C MET A 45 8.89 -9.77 1.24
N TYR A 46 7.64 -9.81 1.73
CA TYR A 46 7.34 -10.24 3.08
C TYR A 46 7.57 -11.74 3.25
N ASP A 47 8.27 -12.11 4.33
CA ASP A 47 8.41 -13.49 4.79
C ASP A 47 8.03 -13.56 6.28
N GLY A 48 6.84 -14.09 6.56
CA GLY A 48 6.29 -14.19 7.91
C GLY A 48 7.06 -15.11 8.86
N ARG A 49 7.96 -15.94 8.34
CA ARG A 49 8.85 -16.78 9.14
C ARG A 49 9.98 -15.99 9.78
N LEU A 50 10.29 -14.83 9.23
CA LEU A 50 11.37 -13.97 9.70
C LEU A 50 10.86 -12.98 10.75
N ARG A 51 11.37 -13.09 11.96
CA ARG A 51 11.02 -12.18 13.06
C ARG A 51 11.32 -10.72 12.73
N LEU A 52 12.45 -10.46 12.08
CA LEU A 52 12.86 -9.11 11.68
C LEU A 52 11.90 -8.51 10.64
N CYS A 53 11.39 -9.32 9.71
CA CYS A 53 10.40 -8.89 8.74
C CYS A 53 9.11 -8.40 9.41
N ASN A 54 8.61 -9.16 10.38
CA ASN A 54 7.45 -8.78 11.18
C ASN A 54 7.70 -7.50 11.99
N GLN A 55 8.89 -7.33 12.55
CA GLN A 55 9.24 -6.12 13.27
C GLN A 55 9.24 -4.89 12.36
N VAL A 56 9.80 -4.98 11.16
CA VAL A 56 9.80 -3.88 10.18
C VAL A 56 8.37 -3.51 9.78
N VAL A 57 7.55 -4.49 9.46
CA VAL A 57 6.14 -4.26 9.10
C VAL A 57 5.39 -3.57 10.24
N ASN A 58 5.56 -4.03 11.47
CA ASN A 58 4.90 -3.45 12.63
C ASN A 58 5.36 -2.00 12.89
N GLU A 59 6.65 -1.70 12.76
CA GLU A 59 7.17 -0.35 12.93
C GLU A 59 6.66 0.61 11.85
N VAL A 60 6.64 0.19 10.59
CA VAL A 60 6.09 0.99 9.49
C VAL A 60 4.60 1.24 9.71
N ARG A 61 3.83 0.24 10.11
CA ARG A 61 2.40 0.39 10.42
C ARG A 61 2.17 1.33 11.60
N ARG A 62 2.98 1.24 12.64
CA ARG A 62 2.86 2.11 13.81
C ARG A 62 3.06 3.58 13.47
N HIS A 63 4.00 3.90 12.56
CA HIS A 63 4.32 5.29 12.18
C HIS A 63 3.41 5.84 11.08
N PHE A 64 2.85 4.99 10.22
CA PHE A 64 2.11 5.38 9.02
C PHE A 64 0.79 4.61 8.87
N GLU A 65 0.11 4.33 9.98
CA GLU A 65 -1.09 3.47 10.05
C GLU A 65 -2.15 3.81 8.98
N ASP A 66 -2.39 5.10 8.74
CA ASP A 66 -3.45 5.55 7.84
C ASP A 66 -3.16 5.29 6.36
N ILE A 67 -1.91 5.09 5.99
CA ILE A 67 -1.49 4.97 4.59
C ILE A 67 -0.83 3.63 4.25
N VAL A 68 -0.64 2.73 5.21
CA VAL A 68 -0.09 1.40 4.97
C VAL A 68 -1.20 0.43 4.63
N PHE A 69 -1.08 -0.26 3.49
CA PHE A 69 -2.02 -1.30 3.12
C PHE A 69 -1.98 -2.47 4.10
N ASN A 70 -3.14 -3.06 4.40
CA ASN A 70 -3.22 -4.30 5.18
C ASN A 70 -2.65 -5.47 4.39
N THR A 71 -2.83 -5.48 3.09
CA THR A 71 -2.24 -6.47 2.20
C THR A 71 -0.73 -6.32 2.15
N VAL A 72 -0.02 -7.45 2.26
CA VAL A 72 1.43 -7.54 2.03
C VAL A 72 1.70 -8.44 0.84
N ILE A 73 2.74 -8.15 0.08
CA ILE A 73 3.18 -9.00 -1.02
C ILE A 73 4.29 -9.91 -0.52
N HIS A 74 4.01 -11.19 -0.45
CA HIS A 74 4.95 -12.19 0.02
C HIS A 74 6.07 -12.44 -0.99
N ARG A 75 7.24 -12.76 -0.48
CA ARG A 75 8.31 -13.29 -1.31
C ARG A 75 7.83 -14.56 -2.00
N ASN A 76 7.87 -14.56 -3.34
CA ASN A 76 7.32 -15.66 -4.13
C ASN A 76 8.09 -15.83 -5.44
N THR A 77 8.53 -17.05 -5.70
CA THR A 77 9.29 -17.39 -6.93
C THR A 77 8.48 -17.20 -8.20
N ARG A 78 7.15 -17.41 -8.16
CA ARG A 78 6.27 -17.21 -9.32
C ARG A 78 6.23 -15.76 -9.79
N LEU A 79 6.31 -14.81 -8.88
CA LEU A 79 6.42 -13.39 -9.22
C LEU A 79 7.73 -13.07 -9.95
N SER A 80 8.81 -13.75 -9.57
CA SER A 80 10.12 -13.59 -10.22
C SER A 80 10.19 -14.29 -11.58
N GLU A 81 9.50 -15.41 -11.74
CA GLU A 81 9.49 -16.21 -12.97
C GLU A 81 8.56 -15.64 -14.05
N ALA A 82 7.41 -15.09 -13.69
CA ALA A 82 6.40 -14.65 -14.64
C ALA A 82 6.93 -13.72 -15.75
N PRO A 83 7.77 -12.70 -15.46
CA PRO A 83 8.35 -11.86 -16.53
C PRO A 83 9.22 -12.63 -17.53
N SER A 84 9.91 -13.69 -17.09
CA SER A 84 10.72 -14.53 -17.98
C SER A 84 9.87 -15.23 -19.04
N PHE A 85 8.58 -15.47 -18.76
CA PHE A 85 7.61 -16.03 -19.69
C PHE A 85 6.76 -14.96 -20.40
N GLY A 86 7.06 -13.67 -20.18
CA GLY A 86 6.32 -12.56 -20.77
C GLY A 86 4.86 -12.48 -20.32
N LYS A 87 4.52 -12.98 -19.14
CA LYS A 87 3.16 -13.04 -18.61
C LYS A 87 3.04 -12.35 -17.26
N PRO A 88 1.92 -11.67 -16.97
CA PRO A 88 1.57 -11.30 -15.61
C PRO A 88 1.41 -12.56 -14.74
N VAL A 89 1.69 -12.45 -13.44
CA VAL A 89 1.60 -13.60 -12.52
C VAL A 89 0.21 -14.24 -12.51
N ILE A 90 -0.85 -13.48 -12.69
CA ILE A 90 -2.24 -13.97 -12.76
C ILE A 90 -2.44 -14.90 -13.95
N LEU A 91 -1.80 -14.62 -15.08
CA LEU A 91 -1.85 -15.48 -16.26
C LEU A 91 -0.82 -16.62 -16.21
N TYR A 92 0.26 -16.44 -15.47
CA TYR A 92 1.31 -17.44 -15.31
C TYR A 92 0.93 -18.54 -14.30
N ASP A 93 0.48 -18.12 -13.12
CA ASP A 93 0.02 -19.02 -12.06
C ASP A 93 -0.99 -18.28 -11.16
N ALA A 94 -2.28 -18.38 -11.49
CA ALA A 94 -3.36 -17.69 -10.78
C ALA A 94 -3.55 -18.17 -9.33
N GLU A 95 -3.11 -19.38 -9.00
CA GLU A 95 -3.22 -19.95 -7.65
C GLU A 95 -2.00 -19.66 -6.79
N SER A 96 -0.95 -19.06 -7.37
CA SER A 96 0.24 -18.71 -6.61
C SER A 96 -0.07 -17.69 -5.52
N LYS A 97 0.68 -17.73 -4.43
CA LYS A 97 0.57 -16.77 -3.33
C LYS A 97 0.76 -15.33 -3.79
N GLY A 98 1.66 -15.12 -4.75
CA GLY A 98 1.89 -13.81 -5.37
C GLY A 98 0.66 -13.28 -6.11
N ALA A 99 0.03 -14.10 -6.94
CA ALA A 99 -1.20 -13.73 -7.65
C ALA A 99 -2.33 -13.41 -6.67
N VAL A 100 -2.53 -14.21 -5.64
CA VAL A 100 -3.54 -13.98 -4.59
C VAL A 100 -3.26 -12.68 -3.84
N ASN A 101 -2.01 -12.38 -3.49
CA ASN A 101 -1.66 -11.11 -2.84
C ASN A 101 -2.01 -9.90 -3.70
N TYR A 102 -1.71 -9.91 -5.00
CA TYR A 102 -2.05 -8.81 -5.90
C TYR A 102 -3.56 -8.65 -6.09
N LEU A 103 -4.32 -9.74 -6.13
CA LEU A 103 -5.78 -9.67 -6.15
C LEU A 103 -6.34 -9.06 -4.87
N ASN A 104 -5.80 -9.42 -3.71
CA ASN A 104 -6.18 -8.84 -2.42
C ASN A 104 -5.84 -7.35 -2.36
N LEU A 105 -4.68 -6.95 -2.88
CA LEU A 105 -4.30 -5.55 -2.99
C LEU A 105 -5.29 -4.76 -3.86
N THR A 106 -5.68 -5.31 -5.00
CA THR A 106 -6.67 -4.68 -5.89
C THR A 106 -7.99 -4.46 -5.18
N LYS A 107 -8.50 -5.46 -4.45
CA LYS A 107 -9.72 -5.35 -3.65
C LYS A 107 -9.59 -4.26 -2.59
N GLU A 108 -8.48 -4.19 -1.88
CA GLU A 108 -8.24 -3.18 -0.85
C GLU A 108 -8.21 -1.76 -1.42
N ILE A 109 -7.55 -1.55 -2.56
CA ILE A 109 -7.54 -0.26 -3.26
C ILE A 109 -8.95 0.16 -3.67
N LEU A 110 -9.72 -0.75 -4.25
CA LEU A 110 -11.09 -0.48 -4.66
C LEU A 110 -11.99 -0.13 -3.48
N GLN A 111 -11.85 -0.81 -2.35
CA GLN A 111 -12.60 -0.53 -1.13
C GLN A 111 -12.25 0.85 -0.55
N LYS A 112 -10.98 1.21 -0.49
CA LYS A 112 -10.53 2.53 -0.03
C LYS A 112 -11.07 3.65 -0.92
N ASN A 113 -11.04 3.49 -2.24
CA ASN A 113 -11.55 4.47 -3.19
C ASN A 113 -13.07 4.64 -3.11
N ASN A 114 -13.82 3.56 -2.93
CA ASN A 114 -15.27 3.61 -2.74
C ASN A 114 -15.65 4.33 -1.45
N LEU A 115 -14.98 4.06 -0.34
CA LEU A 115 -15.20 4.75 0.92
C LEU A 115 -14.90 6.25 0.83
N THR A 116 -13.86 6.64 0.09
CA THR A 116 -13.52 8.04 -0.14
C THR A 116 -14.61 8.74 -0.95
N LYS A 117 -15.11 8.13 -2.01
CA LYS A 117 -16.23 8.65 -2.82
C LYS A 117 -17.51 8.84 -2.01
N ILE A 118 -17.86 7.86 -1.17
CA ILE A 118 -19.03 7.94 -0.30
C ILE A 118 -18.89 9.11 0.70
N LYS A 119 -17.75 9.27 1.32
CA LYS A 119 -17.48 10.38 2.25
C LYS A 119 -17.56 11.74 1.55
N GLN A 120 -17.07 11.86 0.33
CA GLN A 120 -17.17 13.09 -0.46
C GLN A 120 -18.62 13.42 -0.82
N GLN A 121 -19.41 12.43 -1.23
CA GLN A 121 -20.83 12.60 -1.53
C GLN A 121 -21.62 13.06 -0.30
N HIS A 122 -21.35 12.47 0.86
CA HIS A 122 -21.99 12.88 2.12
C HIS A 122 -21.64 14.32 2.50
N ARG A 123 -20.39 14.75 2.34
CA ARG A 123 -19.98 16.14 2.62
C ARG A 123 -20.69 17.12 1.68
N THR A 124 -20.83 16.80 0.41
CA THR A 124 -21.50 17.66 -0.57
C THR A 124 -22.99 17.79 -0.28
N LEU A 125 -23.64 16.72 0.17
CA LEU A 125 -25.06 16.72 0.54
C LEU A 125 -25.33 17.52 1.83
N THR A 126 -24.44 17.46 2.81
CA THR A 126 -24.56 18.24 4.05
C THR A 126 -24.33 19.73 3.81
N HIS A 127 -23.40 20.13 2.95
CA HIS A 127 -23.23 21.53 2.56
C HIS A 127 -24.44 22.09 1.83
N LYS A 128 -25.00 21.34 0.86
CA LYS A 128 -26.22 21.76 0.15
C LYS A 128 -27.46 21.90 1.05
N LYS A 129 -27.53 21.13 2.14
CA LYS A 129 -28.61 21.27 3.13
C LYS A 129 -28.46 22.53 4.00
N HIS A 130 -27.23 22.91 4.34
CA HIS A 130 -26.96 24.13 5.11
C HIS A 130 -27.22 25.42 4.30
N ASP A 131 -26.90 25.41 3.00
CA ASP A 131 -27.14 26.56 2.12
C ASP A 131 -28.64 26.76 1.78
N LYS A 132 -29.45 25.71 1.87
CA LYS A 132 -30.90 25.81 1.69
C LYS A 132 -31.68 26.19 2.98
N ALA A 133 -31.02 26.16 4.14
CA ALA A 133 -31.61 26.51 5.44
C ALA A 133 -31.39 27.97 5.83
N LYS A 134 -30.69 28.75 5.00
CA LYS A 134 -30.55 30.21 5.11
C LYS A 134 -31.50 30.90 4.14
#